data_a31380d0875ffd68833e3f115acc570d
#
_entry.id   a31380d0875ffd68833e3f115acc570d
#
_cell.length_a   1.000
_cell.length_b   1.000
_cell.length_c   1.000
_cell.angle_alpha   90.00
_cell.angle_beta   90.00
_cell.angle_gamma   90.00
#
_symmetry.space_group_name_H-M   'P 1'
#
loop_
_entity.id
_entity.type
_entity.pdbx_description
1 polymer ?
#
loop_
_entity_poly.entity_id
_entity_poly.type
_entity_poly.pdbx_seq_one_letter_code
_entity_poly.pdbx_strand_id
1 'polypeptide(L)'
;MFKNIFKKKQAIHAQAVVDLREYTPQALSNIKVIEAVALLILPENPTPEYVEAFSKIHLDAVALTLNLSNDKKIAMFNGVTSLSSINLADNTVGIFNGITIIGHAIENENAQYIANGIVLKKIGLQHNGKCLMENGLIFEMDFDENKVKLFTNRIEIDSSFIRNVEEGTLIASGDTITLLEDITEEIIIEKNVQFFAGNMIKCGKNIKGCVQARSCVGNKIVSE
;
A
#
# COMPACT_ATOMS: atom_id res chain seq x y z
N MET A 1 38.58 -37.98 15.27
CA MET A 1 38.87 -36.82 14.40
C MET A 1 37.54 -36.14 14.07
N PHE A 2 37.08 -35.21 14.92
CA PHE A 2 35.78 -34.51 14.74
C PHE A 2 35.99 -33.39 13.75
N LYS A 3 35.43 -33.54 12.54
CA LYS A 3 35.29 -32.40 11.61
C LYS A 3 34.22 -31.49 12.18
N ASN A 4 34.62 -30.42 12.87
CA ASN A 4 33.77 -29.27 13.14
C ASN A 4 33.42 -28.63 11.77
N ILE A 5 32.28 -29.01 11.22
CA ILE A 5 31.68 -28.31 10.11
C ILE A 5 31.09 -27.05 10.74
N PHE A 6 31.86 -25.96 10.75
CA PHE A 6 31.33 -24.63 11.02
C PHE A 6 30.33 -24.32 9.91
N LYS A 7 29.04 -24.56 10.17
CA LYS A 7 27.98 -24.07 9.29
C LYS A 7 28.11 -22.55 9.25
N LYS A 8 28.46 -22.02 8.07
CA LYS A 8 28.58 -20.59 7.84
C LYS A 8 27.21 -19.98 8.19
N LYS A 9 27.16 -19.07 9.18
CA LYS A 9 25.91 -18.39 9.54
C LYS A 9 25.40 -17.64 8.32
N GLN A 10 24.11 -17.77 8.04
CA GLN A 10 23.44 -17.20 6.89
C GLN A 10 23.02 -15.75 7.17
N ALA A 11 23.02 -14.95 6.14
CA ALA A 11 22.43 -13.61 6.14
C ALA A 11 21.22 -13.60 5.21
N ILE A 12 20.15 -12.92 5.62
CA ILE A 12 18.95 -12.69 4.80
C ILE A 12 18.98 -11.21 4.41
N HIS A 13 19.07 -10.94 3.11
CA HIS A 13 19.19 -9.57 2.57
C HIS A 13 18.14 -9.27 1.53
N ALA A 14 17.71 -8.01 1.50
CA ALA A 14 16.93 -7.39 0.42
C ALA A 14 15.67 -8.19 0.01
N GLN A 15 14.88 -8.61 0.98
CA GLN A 15 13.62 -9.30 0.74
C GLN A 15 12.42 -8.41 1.10
N ALA A 16 11.37 -8.47 0.28
CA ALA A 16 10.13 -7.76 0.60
C ALA A 16 9.47 -8.32 1.87
N VAL A 17 9.43 -9.64 2.01
CA VAL A 17 8.86 -10.32 3.17
C VAL A 17 9.77 -11.46 3.60
N VAL A 18 10.01 -11.54 4.90
CA VAL A 18 10.66 -12.68 5.55
C VAL A 18 9.69 -13.25 6.57
N ASP A 19 9.24 -14.48 6.34
CA ASP A 19 8.35 -15.20 7.23
C ASP A 19 9.13 -16.23 8.02
N LEU A 20 9.25 -16.03 9.33
CA LEU A 20 9.99 -16.91 10.25
C LEU A 20 9.09 -17.77 11.12
N ARG A 21 7.78 -17.77 10.91
CA ARG A 21 6.82 -18.49 11.78
C ARG A 21 7.10 -19.99 11.88
N GLU A 22 7.56 -20.60 10.80
CA GLU A 22 7.86 -22.04 10.74
C GLU A 22 9.32 -22.38 11.06
N TYR A 23 10.14 -21.40 11.39
CA TYR A 23 11.55 -21.63 11.72
C TYR A 23 11.68 -22.24 13.10
N THR A 24 12.46 -23.32 13.21
CA THR A 24 12.83 -23.88 14.51
C THR A 24 13.90 -23.01 15.17
N PRO A 25 14.06 -23.08 16.53
CA PRO A 25 15.16 -22.40 17.22
C PRO A 25 16.55 -22.73 16.64
N GLN A 26 16.75 -23.97 16.20
CA GLN A 26 18.00 -24.42 15.56
C GLN A 26 18.20 -23.74 14.18
N ALA A 27 17.14 -23.59 13.41
CA ALA A 27 17.20 -22.89 12.13
C ALA A 27 17.52 -21.40 12.32
N LEU A 28 16.88 -20.76 13.29
CA LEU A 28 17.15 -19.35 13.65
C LEU A 28 18.60 -19.15 14.11
N SER A 29 19.17 -20.09 14.87
CA SER A 29 20.56 -20.03 15.34
C SER A 29 21.59 -20.03 14.20
N ASN A 30 21.21 -20.41 12.99
CA ASN A 30 22.06 -20.33 11.79
C ASN A 30 21.98 -18.96 11.10
N ILE A 31 21.03 -18.09 11.47
CA ILE A 31 20.90 -16.75 10.91
C ILE A 31 21.75 -15.79 11.76
N LYS A 32 22.59 -14.96 11.10
CA LYS A 32 23.40 -13.94 11.76
C LYS A 32 22.74 -12.56 11.68
N VAL A 33 22.20 -12.25 10.53
CA VAL A 33 21.63 -10.93 10.24
C VAL A 33 20.43 -11.05 9.31
N ILE A 34 19.42 -10.20 9.55
CA ILE A 34 18.30 -9.94 8.66
C ILE A 34 18.35 -8.45 8.33
N GLU A 35 18.51 -8.13 7.06
CA GLU A 35 18.84 -6.79 6.61
C GLU A 35 18.02 -6.39 5.39
N ALA A 36 17.62 -5.12 5.33
CA ALA A 36 16.86 -4.52 4.23
C ALA A 36 15.56 -5.30 3.91
N VAL A 37 14.76 -5.55 4.94
CA VAL A 37 13.49 -6.29 4.85
C VAL A 37 12.32 -5.34 5.07
N ALA A 38 11.36 -5.31 4.15
CA ALA A 38 10.18 -4.47 4.30
C ALA A 38 9.22 -5.02 5.38
N LEU A 39 9.07 -6.34 5.46
CA LEU A 39 8.20 -6.99 6.43
C LEU A 39 8.85 -8.25 6.98
N LEU A 40 8.96 -8.32 8.31
CA LEU A 40 9.37 -9.50 9.06
C LEU A 40 8.16 -10.08 9.79
N ILE A 41 7.88 -11.37 9.60
CA ILE A 41 6.75 -12.05 10.25
C ILE A 41 7.30 -13.07 11.25
N LEU A 42 6.83 -12.95 12.48
CA LEU A 42 7.17 -13.83 13.61
C LEU A 42 5.91 -14.59 14.06
N PRO A 43 6.05 -15.72 14.74
CA PRO A 43 4.91 -16.40 15.36
C PRO A 43 4.24 -15.51 16.41
N GLU A 44 2.92 -15.58 16.51
CA GLU A 44 2.13 -14.83 17.48
C GLU A 44 2.47 -15.22 18.93
N ASN A 45 2.70 -16.52 19.16
CA ASN A 45 3.02 -17.08 20.47
C ASN A 45 4.34 -17.87 20.38
N PRO A 46 5.50 -17.19 20.34
CA PRO A 46 6.78 -17.88 20.23
C PRO A 46 7.15 -18.60 21.53
N THR A 47 7.80 -19.77 21.42
CA THR A 47 8.35 -20.44 22.61
C THR A 47 9.54 -19.67 23.19
N PRO A 48 9.90 -19.88 24.48
CA PRO A 48 11.07 -19.24 25.07
C PRO A 48 12.37 -19.51 24.29
N GLU A 49 12.54 -20.74 23.79
CA GLU A 49 13.72 -21.14 23.01
C GLU A 49 13.75 -20.42 21.66
N TYR A 50 12.57 -20.17 21.04
CA TYR A 50 12.46 -19.38 19.81
C TYR A 50 12.90 -17.93 20.08
N VAL A 51 12.37 -17.31 21.14
CA VAL A 51 12.71 -15.92 21.52
C VAL A 51 14.20 -15.80 21.79
N GLU A 52 14.79 -16.73 22.54
CA GLU A 52 16.23 -16.75 22.81
C GLU A 52 17.06 -16.87 21.52
N ALA A 53 16.67 -17.75 20.60
CA ALA A 53 17.38 -17.90 19.33
C ALA A 53 17.26 -16.66 18.46
N PHE A 54 16.05 -16.08 18.36
CA PHE A 54 15.78 -14.89 17.58
C PHE A 54 16.51 -13.64 18.12
N SER A 55 16.60 -13.49 19.45
CA SER A 55 17.28 -12.34 20.08
C SER A 55 18.78 -12.23 19.74
N LYS A 56 19.39 -13.31 19.21
CA LYS A 56 20.78 -13.35 18.77
C LYS A 56 20.97 -12.94 17.31
N ILE A 57 19.88 -12.68 16.58
CA ILE A 57 19.90 -12.23 15.20
C ILE A 57 20.01 -10.71 15.18
N HIS A 58 20.97 -10.20 14.44
CA HIS A 58 21.08 -8.76 14.18
C HIS A 58 20.03 -8.35 13.16
N LEU A 59 19.16 -7.39 13.52
CA LEU A 59 18.18 -6.78 12.61
C LEU A 59 18.68 -5.43 12.16
N ASP A 60 18.78 -5.23 10.84
CA ASP A 60 19.19 -3.96 10.23
C ASP A 60 18.23 -3.57 9.10
N ALA A 61 17.74 -2.32 9.13
CA ALA A 61 16.81 -1.80 8.13
C ALA A 61 15.55 -2.70 7.92
N VAL A 62 14.98 -3.23 9.01
CA VAL A 62 13.68 -3.91 8.98
C VAL A 62 12.58 -2.86 9.19
N ALA A 63 11.75 -2.63 8.16
CA ALA A 63 10.76 -1.57 8.21
C ALA A 63 9.56 -1.89 9.11
N LEU A 64 9.13 -3.15 9.13
CA LEU A 64 7.97 -3.59 9.90
C LEU A 64 8.17 -5.01 10.42
N THR A 65 7.76 -5.25 11.68
CA THR A 65 7.70 -6.59 12.28
C THR A 65 6.28 -6.87 12.76
N LEU A 66 5.75 -8.04 12.42
CA LEU A 66 4.42 -8.49 12.80
C LEU A 66 4.47 -9.86 13.47
N ASN A 67 3.65 -10.04 14.48
CA ASN A 67 3.39 -11.34 15.07
C ASN A 67 2.06 -11.87 14.53
N LEU A 68 2.09 -12.98 13.81
CA LEU A 68 0.90 -13.59 13.22
C LEU A 68 0.82 -15.08 13.60
N SER A 69 -0.41 -15.56 13.75
CA SER A 69 -0.70 -16.98 13.95
C SER A 69 -0.26 -17.80 12.73
N ASN A 70 0.15 -19.06 12.96
CA ASN A 70 0.67 -19.94 11.91
C ASN A 70 -0.39 -20.34 10.86
N ASP A 71 -1.68 -20.28 11.21
CA ASP A 71 -2.79 -20.56 10.30
C ASP A 71 -3.07 -19.41 9.32
N LYS A 72 -2.52 -18.22 9.57
CA LYS A 72 -2.72 -17.05 8.70
C LYS A 72 -1.92 -17.17 7.41
N LYS A 73 -2.59 -17.03 6.27
CA LYS A 73 -1.98 -16.91 4.95
C LYS A 73 -1.62 -15.45 4.68
N ILE A 74 -0.61 -15.24 3.87
CA ILE A 74 -0.20 -13.89 3.44
C ILE A 74 -0.51 -13.75 1.95
N ALA A 75 -1.22 -12.67 1.60
CA ALA A 75 -1.44 -12.26 0.23
C ALA A 75 -0.85 -10.87 0.01
N MET A 76 0.01 -10.72 -1.00
CA MET A 76 0.68 -9.44 -1.30
C MET A 76 0.09 -8.81 -2.55
N PHE A 77 -0.19 -7.51 -2.46
CA PHE A 77 -0.72 -6.67 -3.54
C PHE A 77 0.20 -5.46 -3.69
N ASN A 78 0.72 -5.25 -4.89
CA ASN A 78 1.67 -4.17 -5.15
C ASN A 78 1.12 -3.20 -6.20
N GLY A 79 1.47 -1.93 -6.07
CA GLY A 79 1.08 -0.88 -7.00
C GLY A 79 -0.19 -0.13 -6.55
N VAL A 80 -1.10 0.16 -7.48
CA VAL A 80 -2.37 0.82 -7.16
C VAL A 80 -3.46 -0.23 -7.07
N THR A 81 -4.10 -0.34 -5.91
CA THR A 81 -5.04 -1.41 -5.61
C THR A 81 -6.27 -0.86 -4.90
N SER A 82 -7.48 -1.26 -5.33
CA SER A 82 -8.70 -1.06 -4.55
C SER A 82 -8.87 -2.24 -3.58
N LEU A 83 -8.86 -1.94 -2.30
CA LEU A 83 -9.04 -2.95 -1.25
C LEU A 83 -10.45 -3.57 -1.29
N SER A 84 -11.46 -2.76 -1.59
CA SER A 84 -12.85 -3.21 -1.65
C SER A 84 -13.13 -4.18 -2.80
N SER A 85 -12.34 -4.12 -3.88
CA SER A 85 -12.45 -5.04 -5.02
C SER A 85 -11.82 -6.41 -4.73
N ILE A 86 -11.08 -6.55 -3.62
CA ILE A 86 -10.36 -7.76 -3.27
C ILE A 86 -11.12 -8.50 -2.16
N ASN A 87 -11.58 -9.69 -2.48
CA ASN A 87 -12.16 -10.58 -1.48
C ASN A 87 -11.03 -11.29 -0.72
N LEU A 88 -10.69 -10.76 0.45
CA LEU A 88 -9.78 -11.42 1.37
C LEU A 88 -10.51 -12.58 2.05
N ALA A 89 -10.02 -13.79 1.82
CA ALA A 89 -10.54 -14.97 2.48
C ALA A 89 -10.27 -14.93 4.00
N ASP A 90 -11.07 -15.65 4.77
CA ASP A 90 -10.80 -15.88 6.19
C ASP A 90 -9.37 -16.45 6.37
N ASN A 91 -8.75 -16.12 7.48
CA ASN A 91 -7.37 -16.50 7.75
C ASN A 91 -6.31 -15.96 6.76
N THR A 92 -6.66 -14.94 5.97
CA THR A 92 -5.70 -14.28 5.09
C THR A 92 -5.44 -12.85 5.57
N VAL A 93 -4.16 -12.48 5.65
CA VAL A 93 -3.72 -11.10 5.85
C VAL A 93 -3.29 -10.53 4.49
N GLY A 94 -4.02 -9.53 4.01
CA GLY A 94 -3.67 -8.78 2.81
C GLY A 94 -2.59 -7.73 3.12
N ILE A 95 -1.50 -7.73 2.37
CA ILE A 95 -0.45 -6.71 2.47
C ILE A 95 -0.47 -5.89 1.19
N PHE A 96 -0.84 -4.63 1.31
CA PHE A 96 -0.99 -3.69 0.21
C PHE A 96 0.20 -2.73 0.21
N ASN A 97 1.04 -2.82 -0.81
CA ASN A 97 2.22 -1.96 -0.95
C ASN A 97 2.02 -0.98 -2.11
N GLY A 98 2.12 0.31 -1.83
CA GLY A 98 1.95 1.37 -2.83
C GLY A 98 0.76 2.26 -2.55
N ILE A 99 -0.26 2.26 -3.40
CA ILE A 99 -1.48 3.05 -3.21
C ILE A 99 -2.65 2.10 -2.99
N THR A 100 -3.30 2.25 -1.85
CA THR A 100 -4.51 1.49 -1.49
C THR A 100 -5.71 2.42 -1.50
N ILE A 101 -6.72 2.09 -2.31
CA ILE A 101 -7.98 2.82 -2.36
C ILE A 101 -9.05 2.03 -1.63
N ILE A 102 -9.76 2.70 -0.72
CA ILE A 102 -10.82 2.12 0.09
C ILE A 102 -12.09 2.95 -0.12
N GLY A 103 -12.93 2.54 -1.05
CA GLY A 103 -14.15 3.25 -1.45
C GLY A 103 -15.45 2.64 -0.94
N HIS A 104 -15.44 1.34 -0.61
CA HIS A 104 -16.55 0.62 -0.01
C HIS A 104 -16.18 -0.01 1.33
N ALA A 105 -17.17 -0.35 2.11
CA ALA A 105 -16.98 -1.13 3.32
C ALA A 105 -16.42 -2.52 2.99
N ILE A 106 -15.47 -2.98 3.78
CA ILE A 106 -15.02 -4.37 3.75
C ILE A 106 -16.04 -5.17 4.55
N GLU A 107 -16.83 -5.98 3.86
CA GLU A 107 -17.95 -6.72 4.48
C GLU A 107 -17.47 -7.88 5.37
N ASN A 108 -16.35 -8.50 5.01
CA ASN A 108 -15.80 -9.62 5.77
C ASN A 108 -15.15 -9.13 7.08
N GLU A 109 -15.82 -9.39 8.19
CA GLU A 109 -15.35 -9.04 9.55
C GLU A 109 -14.04 -9.73 9.93
N ASN A 110 -13.73 -10.88 9.31
CA ASN A 110 -12.50 -11.64 9.55
C ASN A 110 -11.35 -11.20 8.62
N ALA A 111 -11.62 -10.32 7.65
CA ALA A 111 -10.59 -9.79 6.78
C ALA A 111 -9.59 -8.96 7.59
N GLN A 112 -8.31 -9.25 7.40
CA GLN A 112 -7.21 -8.52 8.01
C GLN A 112 -6.32 -7.94 6.93
N TYR A 113 -5.88 -6.70 7.11
CA TYR A 113 -5.00 -6.09 6.13
C TYR A 113 -3.98 -5.13 6.74
N ILE A 114 -2.93 -4.91 5.98
CA ILE A 114 -1.87 -3.92 6.20
C ILE A 114 -1.76 -3.09 4.94
N ALA A 115 -1.81 -1.78 5.06
CA ALA A 115 -1.59 -0.85 3.96
C ALA A 115 -0.28 -0.08 4.18
N ASN A 116 0.68 -0.29 3.28
CA ASN A 116 1.97 0.39 3.28
C ASN A 116 2.04 1.38 2.13
N GLY A 117 2.30 2.66 2.41
CA GLY A 117 2.49 3.69 1.41
C GLY A 117 1.41 4.75 1.47
N ILE A 118 0.56 4.87 0.45
CA ILE A 118 -0.49 5.87 0.41
C ILE A 118 -1.85 5.18 0.50
N VAL A 119 -2.71 5.63 1.41
CA VAL A 119 -4.08 5.15 1.56
C VAL A 119 -5.04 6.28 1.21
N LEU A 120 -5.90 6.05 0.24
CA LEU A 120 -7.01 6.94 -0.09
C LEU A 120 -8.31 6.31 0.39
N LYS A 121 -8.95 6.94 1.36
CA LYS A 121 -10.23 6.49 1.94
C LYS A 121 -11.38 7.39 1.50
N LYS A 122 -12.53 6.79 1.29
CA LYS A 122 -13.77 7.56 1.16
C LYS A 122 -14.18 8.13 2.52
N ILE A 123 -14.54 9.42 2.54
CA ILE A 123 -15.00 10.11 3.75
C ILE A 123 -16.22 9.39 4.36
N GLY A 124 -16.19 9.24 5.68
CA GLY A 124 -17.30 8.63 6.43
C GLY A 124 -17.45 7.12 6.26
N LEU A 125 -16.49 6.45 5.60
CA LEU A 125 -16.54 5.02 5.41
C LEU A 125 -16.32 4.27 6.73
N GLN A 126 -17.29 3.43 7.08
CA GLN A 126 -17.14 2.42 8.14
C GLN A 126 -17.01 1.05 7.49
N HIS A 127 -16.06 0.24 7.92
CA HIS A 127 -15.88 -1.11 7.41
C HIS A 127 -15.62 -2.10 8.55
N ASN A 128 -16.03 -3.34 8.35
CA ASN A 128 -15.94 -4.40 9.35
C ASN A 128 -14.57 -5.08 9.38
N GLY A 129 -13.84 -5.04 8.27
CA GLY A 129 -12.51 -5.64 8.19
C GLY A 129 -11.51 -4.99 9.16
N LYS A 130 -10.64 -5.81 9.73
CA LYS A 130 -9.63 -5.37 10.71
C LYS A 130 -8.38 -4.85 10.01
N CYS A 131 -8.18 -3.54 10.07
CA CYS A 131 -6.88 -2.95 9.75
C CYS A 131 -5.88 -3.28 10.85
N LEU A 132 -4.81 -4.01 10.53
CA LEU A 132 -3.71 -4.29 11.45
C LEU A 132 -2.74 -3.12 11.51
N MET A 133 -2.50 -2.46 10.38
CA MET A 133 -1.61 -1.31 10.27
C MET A 133 -1.85 -0.51 9.00
N GLU A 134 -1.78 0.80 9.12
CA GLU A 134 -1.64 1.74 8.00
C GLU A 134 -0.34 2.51 8.20
N ASN A 135 0.62 2.24 7.33
CA ASN A 135 1.96 2.83 7.40
C ASN A 135 2.20 3.74 6.18
N GLY A 136 2.17 5.04 6.40
CA GLY A 136 2.40 6.03 5.36
C GLY A 136 1.44 7.22 5.39
N LEU A 137 1.05 7.72 4.21
CA LEU A 137 0.16 8.87 4.09
C LEU A 137 -1.29 8.42 3.92
N ILE A 138 -2.18 8.98 4.73
CA ILE A 138 -3.62 8.70 4.64
C ILE A 138 -4.32 9.97 4.16
N PHE A 139 -5.11 9.82 3.09
CA PHE A 139 -5.97 10.85 2.55
C PHE A 139 -7.43 10.43 2.63
N GLU A 140 -8.30 11.38 2.91
CA GLU A 140 -9.75 11.19 2.87
C GLU A 140 -10.36 12.09 1.80
N MET A 141 -11.22 11.51 0.97
CA MET A 141 -11.86 12.17 -0.16
C MET A 141 -13.26 11.62 -0.37
N ASP A 142 -14.20 12.45 -0.79
CA ASP A 142 -15.52 11.95 -1.17
C ASP A 142 -15.50 11.54 -2.64
N PHE A 143 -15.67 10.24 -2.93
CA PHE A 143 -15.70 9.68 -4.27
C PHE A 143 -16.56 8.44 -4.36
N ASP A 144 -16.99 8.10 -5.59
CA ASP A 144 -17.67 6.84 -5.89
C ASP A 144 -16.65 5.84 -6.44
N GLU A 145 -16.43 4.72 -5.74
CA GLU A 145 -15.44 3.71 -6.16
C GLU A 145 -15.76 3.09 -7.52
N ASN A 146 -17.03 3.03 -7.90
CA ASN A 146 -17.45 2.53 -9.22
C ASN A 146 -17.03 3.46 -10.37
N LYS A 147 -16.73 4.72 -10.04
CA LYS A 147 -16.28 5.76 -10.98
C LYS A 147 -14.81 6.10 -10.85
N VAL A 148 -13.99 5.15 -10.40
CA VAL A 148 -12.54 5.36 -10.29
C VAL A 148 -11.84 4.84 -11.55
N LYS A 149 -10.99 5.69 -12.15
CA LYS A 149 -10.06 5.32 -13.22
C LYS A 149 -8.66 5.23 -12.64
N LEU A 150 -8.11 4.00 -12.58
CA LEU A 150 -6.81 3.71 -11.97
C LEU A 150 -5.70 3.59 -13.00
N PHE A 151 -4.60 4.28 -12.75
CA PHE A 151 -3.38 4.21 -13.54
C PHE A 151 -2.20 3.89 -12.62
N THR A 152 -1.42 2.89 -12.94
CA THR A 152 -0.31 2.44 -12.09
C THR A 152 0.87 3.41 -12.04
N ASN A 153 1.08 4.19 -13.10
CA ASN A 153 2.22 5.08 -13.28
C ASN A 153 1.75 6.50 -13.68
N ARG A 154 2.51 7.12 -14.59
CA ARG A 154 2.20 8.46 -15.12
C ARG A 154 1.09 8.36 -16.15
N ILE A 155 0.25 9.39 -16.17
CA ILE A 155 -0.80 9.58 -17.17
C ILE A 155 -0.83 11.03 -17.64
N GLU A 156 -1.01 11.22 -18.94
CA GLU A 156 -1.33 12.51 -19.55
C GLU A 156 -2.80 12.52 -19.93
N ILE A 157 -3.50 13.60 -19.63
CA ILE A 157 -4.94 13.72 -19.78
C ILE A 157 -5.22 15.00 -20.59
N ASP A 158 -5.99 14.86 -21.65
CA ASP A 158 -6.52 15.95 -22.46
C ASP A 158 -8.01 16.24 -22.16
N SER A 159 -8.54 17.29 -22.77
CA SER A 159 -9.95 17.66 -22.63
C SER A 159 -10.90 16.57 -23.16
N SER A 160 -10.47 15.84 -24.19
CA SER A 160 -11.25 14.73 -24.76
C SER A 160 -11.43 13.61 -23.76
N PHE A 161 -10.39 13.24 -23.03
CA PHE A 161 -10.49 12.24 -21.98
C PHE A 161 -11.51 12.65 -20.90
N ILE A 162 -11.41 13.91 -20.40
CA ILE A 162 -12.33 14.39 -19.35
C ILE A 162 -13.78 14.43 -19.85
N ARG A 163 -14.04 14.80 -21.11
CA ARG A 163 -15.39 14.78 -21.67
C ARG A 163 -16.02 13.40 -21.75
N ASN A 164 -15.20 12.36 -21.93
CA ASN A 164 -15.64 10.98 -22.10
C ASN A 164 -15.75 10.18 -20.80
N VAL A 165 -15.26 10.68 -19.67
CA VAL A 165 -15.50 10.03 -18.38
C VAL A 165 -16.88 10.40 -17.82
N GLU A 166 -17.38 9.57 -16.94
CA GLU A 166 -18.64 9.83 -16.23
C GLU A 166 -18.49 11.03 -15.29
N GLU A 167 -19.59 11.73 -15.04
CA GLU A 167 -19.63 12.80 -14.04
C GLU A 167 -19.30 12.22 -12.64
N GLY A 168 -18.42 12.92 -11.89
CA GLY A 168 -17.96 12.51 -10.59
C GLY A 168 -16.83 11.45 -10.62
N THR A 169 -16.19 11.25 -11.77
CA THR A 169 -15.05 10.33 -11.88
C THR A 169 -13.86 10.82 -11.06
N LEU A 170 -13.29 9.89 -10.24
CA LEU A 170 -11.98 10.05 -9.65
C LEU A 170 -10.91 9.44 -10.58
N ILE A 171 -9.96 10.27 -11.02
CA ILE A 171 -8.80 9.86 -11.80
C ILE A 171 -7.63 9.69 -10.83
N ALA A 172 -7.16 8.46 -10.64
CA ALA A 172 -6.12 8.13 -9.69
C ALA A 172 -4.89 7.58 -10.40
N SER A 173 -3.71 8.10 -10.07
CA SER A 173 -2.42 7.67 -10.61
C SER A 173 -1.44 7.30 -9.51
N GLY A 174 -0.68 6.23 -9.74
CA GLY A 174 0.38 5.79 -8.83
C GLY A 174 1.56 6.75 -8.72
N ASP A 175 1.79 7.59 -9.73
CA ASP A 175 2.89 8.57 -9.75
C ASP A 175 2.37 9.97 -10.12
N THR A 176 2.25 10.28 -11.39
CA THR A 176 2.01 11.67 -11.85
C THR A 176 0.83 11.74 -12.79
N ILE A 177 -0.03 12.75 -12.59
CA ILE A 177 -1.05 13.19 -13.54
C ILE A 177 -0.57 14.47 -14.19
N THR A 178 -0.51 14.49 -15.53
CA THR A 178 -0.27 15.71 -16.32
C THR A 178 -1.55 16.11 -17.04
N LEU A 179 -2.11 17.25 -16.69
CA LEU A 179 -3.26 17.85 -17.35
C LEU A 179 -2.77 18.73 -18.48
N LEU A 180 -3.16 18.41 -19.73
CA LEU A 180 -2.71 19.13 -20.92
C LEU A 180 -3.36 20.52 -21.02
N GLU A 181 -2.77 21.40 -21.85
CA GLU A 181 -3.14 22.82 -21.97
C GLU A 181 -4.58 23.07 -22.47
N ASP A 182 -5.19 22.07 -23.13
CA ASP A 182 -6.55 22.16 -23.66
C ASP A 182 -7.64 21.93 -22.60
N ILE A 183 -7.24 21.61 -21.37
CA ILE A 183 -8.17 21.45 -20.24
C ILE A 183 -8.48 22.82 -19.63
N THR A 184 -9.77 23.05 -19.40
CA THR A 184 -10.27 24.29 -18.79
C THR A 184 -10.94 23.99 -17.43
N GLU A 185 -11.11 25.02 -16.59
CA GLU A 185 -11.83 24.87 -15.32
C GLU A 185 -13.27 24.44 -15.54
N GLU A 186 -13.93 24.97 -16.58
CA GLU A 186 -15.33 24.68 -16.87
C GLU A 186 -15.56 23.17 -17.07
N ILE A 187 -14.69 22.50 -17.85
CA ILE A 187 -14.85 21.07 -18.10
C ILE A 187 -14.60 20.21 -16.85
N ILE A 188 -13.64 20.64 -16.00
CA ILE A 188 -13.39 19.95 -14.72
C ILE A 188 -14.61 20.07 -13.79
N ILE A 189 -15.20 21.28 -13.73
CA ILE A 189 -16.35 21.56 -12.88
C ILE A 189 -17.62 20.88 -13.43
N GLU A 190 -17.89 20.99 -14.73
CA GLU A 190 -19.03 20.36 -15.39
C GLU A 190 -19.06 18.85 -15.19
N LYS A 191 -17.90 18.21 -15.37
CA LYS A 191 -17.74 16.77 -15.18
C LYS A 191 -17.53 16.35 -13.72
N ASN A 192 -17.42 17.32 -12.81
CA ASN A 192 -17.15 17.10 -11.40
C ASN A 192 -15.98 16.13 -11.16
N VAL A 193 -14.95 16.20 -11.99
CA VAL A 193 -13.81 15.29 -11.94
C VAL A 193 -12.92 15.61 -10.74
N GLN A 194 -12.42 14.58 -10.10
CA GLN A 194 -11.48 14.64 -9.00
C GLN A 194 -10.17 13.95 -9.38
N PHE A 195 -9.07 14.32 -8.73
CA PHE A 195 -7.76 13.78 -9.04
C PHE A 195 -7.07 13.27 -7.77
N PHE A 196 -6.40 12.14 -7.92
CA PHE A 196 -5.49 11.64 -6.91
C PHE A 196 -4.18 11.21 -7.57
N ALA A 197 -3.05 11.74 -7.10
CA ALA A 197 -1.73 11.34 -7.59
C ALA A 197 -0.81 10.95 -6.44
N GLY A 198 -0.16 9.80 -6.52
CA GLY A 198 0.78 9.33 -5.50
C GLY A 198 1.98 10.25 -5.32
N ASN A 199 2.36 11.00 -6.36
CA ASN A 199 3.51 11.91 -6.32
C ASN A 199 3.11 13.33 -6.73
N MET A 200 2.67 13.56 -7.98
CA MET A 200 2.56 14.92 -8.51
C MET A 200 1.37 15.11 -9.45
N ILE A 201 0.79 16.32 -9.44
CA ILE A 201 -0.11 16.78 -10.49
C ILE A 201 0.54 17.97 -11.19
N LYS A 202 0.66 17.91 -12.53
CA LYS A 202 1.09 19.01 -13.38
C LYS A 202 -0.12 19.58 -14.11
N CYS A 203 -0.26 20.89 -14.15
CA CYS A 203 -1.39 21.55 -14.80
C CYS A 203 -1.02 22.96 -15.27
N GLY A 204 -1.84 23.54 -16.12
CA GLY A 204 -1.74 24.95 -16.50
C GLY A 204 -2.00 25.88 -15.30
N LYS A 205 -1.40 27.07 -15.33
CA LYS A 205 -1.59 28.09 -14.26
C LYS A 205 -3.04 28.51 -14.10
N ASN A 206 -3.75 28.59 -15.20
CA ASN A 206 -5.16 28.99 -15.27
C ASN A 206 -6.12 28.04 -14.55
N ILE A 207 -5.82 26.74 -14.46
CA ILE A 207 -6.67 25.72 -13.81
C ILE A 207 -6.15 25.26 -12.45
N LYS A 208 -5.00 25.79 -12.00
CA LYS A 208 -4.35 25.32 -10.76
C LYS A 208 -5.26 25.38 -9.55
N GLY A 209 -5.99 26.47 -9.37
CA GLY A 209 -6.90 26.63 -8.22
C GLY A 209 -8.02 25.59 -8.21
N CYS A 210 -8.63 25.35 -9.37
CA CYS A 210 -9.66 24.35 -9.55
C CYS A 210 -9.12 22.93 -9.24
N VAL A 211 -7.92 22.60 -9.76
CA VAL A 211 -7.27 21.30 -9.50
C VAL A 211 -6.95 21.14 -8.02
N GLN A 212 -6.40 22.16 -7.35
CA GLN A 212 -6.11 22.11 -5.92
C GLN A 212 -7.34 21.83 -5.06
N ALA A 213 -8.47 22.41 -5.40
CA ALA A 213 -9.72 22.23 -4.66
C ALA A 213 -10.34 20.83 -4.82
N ARG A 214 -9.92 20.06 -5.85
CA ARG A 214 -10.52 18.80 -6.26
C ARG A 214 -9.55 17.63 -6.27
N SER A 215 -8.42 17.78 -5.59
CA SER A 215 -7.39 16.73 -5.61
C SER A 215 -6.72 16.48 -4.27
N CYS A 216 -6.25 15.24 -4.12
CA CYS A 216 -5.26 14.87 -3.14
C CYS A 216 -3.96 14.44 -3.85
N VAL A 217 -2.81 14.79 -3.28
CA VAL A 217 -1.52 14.49 -3.89
C VAL A 217 -0.47 14.19 -2.83
N GLY A 218 0.33 13.14 -3.07
CA GLY A 218 1.34 12.70 -2.11
C GLY A 218 2.50 13.67 -1.91
N ASN A 219 2.82 14.53 -2.92
CA ASN A 219 3.93 15.47 -2.84
C ASN A 219 3.49 16.90 -3.20
N LYS A 220 3.22 17.22 -4.48
CA LYS A 220 2.93 18.60 -4.89
C LYS A 220 2.11 18.73 -6.16
N ILE A 221 1.46 19.91 -6.31
CA ILE A 221 0.85 20.36 -7.57
C ILE A 221 1.75 21.43 -8.18
N VAL A 222 2.20 21.20 -9.41
CA VAL A 222 3.06 22.11 -10.18
C VAL A 222 2.27 22.71 -11.33
N SER A 223 2.41 24.02 -11.53
CA SER A 223 1.84 24.72 -12.68
C SER A 223 2.95 25.21 -13.60
N GLU A 224 2.83 24.94 -14.86
CA GLU A 224 3.73 25.39 -15.92
C GLU A 224 3.12 26.56 -16.71
#